data_67f84e1e5074ba8007f0621f4ab5a696
#
_entry.id   67f84e1e5074ba8007f0621f4ab5a696
#
_cell.length_a   1.000
_cell.length_b   1.000
_cell.length_c   1.000
_cell.angle_alpha   90.00
_cell.angle_beta   90.00
_cell.angle_gamma   90.00
#
_symmetry.space_group_name_H-M   'P 1'
#
loop_
_entity.id
_entity.type
_entity.pdbx_description
1 polymer ?
#
loop_
_entity_poly.entity_id
_entity_poly.type
_entity_poly.pdbx_seq_one_letter_code
_entity_poly.pdbx_strand_id
1 'polypeptide(L)'
;MKNNVTVGIYTLGCRVNMYESCAIAERLRENGCIVSKNGKCDYYIVNTCAVTSESERKSRQLVRRLSSSGKVLVIGCAAQLKNSYKELDNVIYVGGNNNKANVVDIILGNSSLIGDAVRSMDGASYEELYICGEDDLFSECRAFIKIQDGCNGKCTYCIIPK
;
A
#
# COMPACT_ATOMS: atom_id res chain seq x y z
N MET A 1 13.59 -17.75 14.24
CA MET A 1 12.29 -17.72 14.95
C MET A 1 11.31 -17.05 14.01
N LYS A 2 10.30 -17.75 13.50
CA LYS A 2 9.24 -17.15 12.68
C LYS A 2 8.37 -16.29 13.61
N ASN A 3 8.61 -14.99 13.64
CA ASN A 3 7.68 -14.08 14.27
C ASN A 3 6.41 -14.08 13.41
N ASN A 4 5.31 -14.60 13.95
CA ASN A 4 3.99 -14.55 13.32
C ASN A 4 3.49 -13.10 13.33
N VAL A 5 4.14 -12.24 12.53
CA VAL A 5 3.75 -10.84 12.38
C VAL A 5 2.41 -10.79 11.66
N THR A 6 1.45 -10.13 12.27
CA THR A 6 0.11 -9.95 11.70
C THR A 6 0.01 -8.63 10.96
N VAL A 7 -0.46 -8.67 9.70
CA VAL A 7 -0.55 -7.51 8.82
C VAL A 7 -1.97 -7.37 8.28
N GLY A 8 -2.57 -6.22 8.53
CA GLY A 8 -3.85 -5.84 7.93
C GLY A 8 -3.64 -5.04 6.65
N ILE A 9 -4.28 -5.42 5.54
CA ILE A 9 -4.17 -4.69 4.27
C ILE A 9 -5.52 -4.10 3.88
N TYR A 10 -5.53 -2.80 3.67
CA TYR A 10 -6.71 -2.03 3.28
C TYR A 10 -6.44 -1.31 1.97
N THR A 11 -7.28 -1.55 0.98
CA THR A 11 -7.15 -0.98 -0.36
C THR A 11 -8.32 -0.05 -0.66
N LEU A 12 -8.00 1.14 -1.09
CA LEU A 12 -8.94 2.15 -1.54
C LEU A 12 -8.63 2.51 -3.00
N GLY A 13 -9.69 2.73 -3.79
CA GLY A 13 -9.55 3.26 -5.13
C GLY A 13 -9.71 2.26 -6.25
N CYS A 14 -8.73 2.17 -7.15
CA CYS A 14 -8.85 1.48 -8.42
C CYS A 14 -8.37 0.02 -8.38
N ARG A 15 -8.60 -0.69 -9.48
CA ARG A 15 -8.17 -2.08 -9.63
C ARG A 15 -6.65 -2.27 -9.61
N VAL A 16 -5.90 -1.24 -10.04
CA VAL A 16 -4.43 -1.27 -9.95
C VAL A 16 -4.00 -1.33 -8.49
N ASN A 17 -4.59 -0.51 -7.61
CA ASN A 17 -4.32 -0.58 -6.19
C ASN A 17 -4.68 -1.96 -5.59
N MET A 18 -5.77 -2.58 -6.05
CA MET A 18 -6.13 -3.94 -5.61
C MET A 18 -5.08 -4.96 -6.02
N TYR A 19 -4.66 -4.95 -7.28
CA TYR A 19 -3.61 -5.83 -7.78
C TYR A 19 -2.32 -5.69 -6.96
N GLU A 20 -1.87 -4.47 -6.73
CA GLU A 20 -0.65 -4.19 -5.96
C GLU A 20 -0.76 -4.65 -4.50
N SER A 21 -1.93 -4.49 -3.90
CA SER A 21 -2.18 -4.97 -2.55
C SER A 21 -2.18 -6.50 -2.46
N CYS A 22 -2.68 -7.18 -3.51
CA CYS A 22 -2.58 -8.64 -3.61
C CYS A 22 -1.11 -9.08 -3.67
N ALA A 23 -0.32 -8.45 -4.54
CA ALA A 23 1.11 -8.76 -4.68
C ALA A 23 1.88 -8.57 -3.36
N ILE A 24 1.59 -7.49 -2.64
CA ILE A 24 2.16 -7.23 -1.31
C ILE A 24 1.74 -8.32 -0.31
N ALA A 25 0.45 -8.68 -0.31
CA ALA A 25 -0.09 -9.69 0.60
C ALA A 25 0.61 -11.03 0.45
N GLU A 26 0.85 -11.44 -0.79
CA GLU A 26 1.48 -12.70 -1.09
C GLU A 26 2.96 -12.71 -0.72
N ARG A 27 3.71 -11.68 -1.06
CA ARG A 27 5.10 -11.55 -0.62
C ARG A 27 5.23 -11.59 0.91
N LEU A 28 4.29 -10.99 1.64
CA LEU A 28 4.26 -11.07 3.09
C LEU A 28 4.02 -12.50 3.58
N ARG A 29 3.10 -13.24 2.95
CA ARG A 29 2.81 -14.64 3.29
C ARG A 29 3.98 -15.58 3.00
N GLU A 30 4.62 -15.42 1.83
CA GLU A 30 5.83 -16.16 1.47
C GLU A 30 6.94 -15.99 2.52
N ASN A 31 6.99 -14.81 3.14
CA ASN A 31 7.93 -14.51 4.23
C ASN A 31 7.39 -14.84 5.63
N GLY A 32 6.29 -15.59 5.73
CA GLY A 32 5.75 -16.12 6.98
C GLY A 32 4.91 -15.14 7.80
N CYS A 33 4.48 -14.02 7.22
CA CYS A 33 3.53 -13.12 7.86
C CYS A 33 2.09 -13.64 7.74
N ILE A 34 1.27 -13.32 8.71
CA ILE A 34 -0.17 -13.60 8.69
C ILE A 34 -0.88 -12.36 8.16
N VAL A 35 -1.47 -12.46 6.97
CA VAL A 35 -2.25 -11.37 6.39
C VAL A 35 -3.72 -11.55 6.74
N SER A 36 -4.34 -10.54 7.37
CA SER A 36 -5.72 -10.58 7.84
C SER A 36 -6.51 -9.37 7.37
N LYS A 37 -7.81 -9.57 7.13
CA LYS A 37 -8.76 -8.47 6.86
C LYS A 37 -9.38 -7.88 8.13
N ASN A 38 -9.40 -8.65 9.18
CA ASN A 38 -10.15 -8.34 10.39
C ASN A 38 -9.29 -8.56 11.63
N GLY A 39 -9.57 -7.79 12.65
CA GLY A 39 -8.90 -7.92 13.94
C GLY A 39 -7.78 -6.92 14.15
N LYS A 40 -7.14 -7.05 15.31
CA LYS A 40 -5.98 -6.24 15.67
C LYS A 40 -4.73 -6.86 15.04
N CYS A 41 -4.00 -6.04 14.29
CA CYS A 41 -2.75 -6.44 13.64
C CYS A 41 -1.58 -5.62 14.19
N ASP A 42 -0.37 -6.16 14.04
CA ASP A 42 0.87 -5.47 14.42
C ASP A 42 1.15 -4.30 13.47
N TYR A 43 0.86 -4.52 12.19
CA TYR A 43 1.01 -3.54 11.12
C TYR A 43 -0.26 -3.41 10.29
N TYR A 44 -0.48 -2.22 9.77
CA TYR A 44 -1.55 -1.93 8.83
C TYR A 44 -0.97 -1.27 7.58
N ILE A 45 -1.25 -1.83 6.41
CA ILE A 45 -0.93 -1.23 5.12
C ILE A 45 -2.21 -0.60 4.57
N VAL A 46 -2.15 0.68 4.23
CA VAL A 46 -3.26 1.40 3.60
C VAL A 46 -2.83 1.86 2.22
N ASN A 47 -3.32 1.18 1.18
CA ASN A 47 -3.10 1.57 -0.21
C ASN A 47 -4.16 2.61 -0.60
N THR A 48 -3.73 3.85 -0.73
CA THR A 48 -4.59 5.03 -0.83
C THR A 48 -4.88 5.43 -2.26
N CYS A 49 -6.01 6.14 -2.46
CA CYS A 49 -6.41 6.68 -3.74
C CYS A 49 -6.60 8.20 -3.67
N ALA A 50 -6.19 8.89 -4.74
CA ALA A 50 -6.36 10.34 -4.90
C ALA A 50 -7.22 10.72 -6.10
N VAL A 51 -7.84 9.76 -6.79
CA VAL A 51 -8.62 10.02 -8.01
C VAL A 51 -9.88 10.85 -7.72
N THR A 52 -10.48 10.66 -6.53
CA THR A 52 -11.64 11.45 -6.11
C THR A 52 -11.42 12.01 -4.70
N SER A 53 -11.97 13.19 -4.42
CA SER A 53 -11.94 13.82 -3.10
C SER A 53 -12.55 12.92 -2.02
N GLU A 54 -13.57 12.15 -2.38
CA GLU A 54 -14.22 11.20 -1.47
C GLU A 54 -13.29 10.04 -1.10
N SER A 55 -12.57 9.47 -2.09
CA SER A 55 -11.59 8.41 -1.84
C SER A 55 -10.44 8.90 -0.96
N GLU A 56 -10.00 10.13 -1.19
CA GLU A 56 -8.97 10.76 -0.37
C GLU A 56 -9.45 10.98 1.08
N ARG A 57 -10.67 11.48 1.25
CA ARG A 57 -11.28 11.69 2.57
C ARG A 57 -11.38 10.36 3.33
N LYS A 58 -11.87 9.29 2.67
CA LYS A 58 -11.96 7.94 3.24
C LYS A 58 -10.59 7.38 3.61
N SER A 59 -9.59 7.57 2.76
CA SER A 59 -8.21 7.17 3.03
C SER A 59 -7.69 7.79 4.33
N ARG A 60 -7.85 9.09 4.48
CA ARG A 60 -7.40 9.83 5.66
C ARG A 60 -8.12 9.42 6.93
N GLN A 61 -9.43 9.20 6.86
CA GLN A 61 -10.23 8.74 7.98
C GLN A 61 -9.82 7.32 8.41
N LEU A 62 -9.57 6.44 7.45
CA LEU A 62 -9.13 5.08 7.72
C LEU A 62 -7.75 5.06 8.38
N VAL A 63 -6.78 5.80 7.85
CA VAL A 63 -5.43 5.91 8.43
C VAL A 63 -5.51 6.38 9.88
N ARG A 64 -6.26 7.44 10.19
CA ARG A 64 -6.45 7.91 11.56
C ARG A 64 -7.01 6.85 12.50
N ARG A 65 -8.01 6.10 12.03
CA ARG A 65 -8.61 5.02 12.82
C ARG A 65 -7.63 3.89 13.09
N LEU A 66 -6.84 3.49 12.10
CA LEU A 66 -5.89 2.40 12.24
C LEU A 66 -4.65 2.80 13.05
N SER A 67 -4.22 4.05 12.96
CA SER A 67 -3.07 4.55 13.72
C SER A 67 -3.29 4.54 15.23
N SER A 68 -4.53 4.54 15.69
CA SER A 68 -4.84 4.32 17.11
C SER A 68 -4.76 2.85 17.55
N SER A 69 -4.67 1.92 16.60
CA SER A 69 -4.69 0.46 16.87
C SER A 69 -3.34 -0.22 16.67
N GLY A 70 -2.44 0.36 15.88
CA GLY A 70 -1.13 -0.20 15.57
C GLY A 70 -0.31 0.66 14.62
N LYS A 71 0.80 0.10 14.14
CA LYS A 71 1.72 0.77 13.22
C LYS A 71 1.13 0.80 11.81
N VAL A 72 1.10 1.96 11.17
CA VAL A 72 0.50 2.15 9.84
C VAL A 72 1.55 2.51 8.80
N LEU A 73 1.48 1.84 7.66
CA LEU A 73 2.24 2.15 6.44
C LEU A 73 1.24 2.64 5.40
N VAL A 74 1.43 3.85 4.91
CA VAL A 74 0.54 4.49 3.93
C VAL A 74 1.23 4.52 2.58
N ILE A 75 0.58 3.97 1.55
CA ILE A 75 1.11 3.92 0.18
C ILE A 75 0.06 4.38 -0.83
N GLY A 76 0.47 4.58 -2.07
CA GLY A 76 -0.43 4.87 -3.19
C GLY A 76 -0.54 6.34 -3.55
N CYS A 77 -1.50 6.64 -4.44
CA CYS A 77 -1.61 7.95 -5.10
C CYS A 77 -1.81 9.11 -4.12
N ALA A 78 -2.63 8.94 -3.07
CA ALA A 78 -2.84 10.04 -2.11
C ALA A 78 -1.61 10.26 -1.21
N ALA A 79 -0.85 9.20 -0.94
CA ALA A 79 0.41 9.30 -0.21
C ALA A 79 1.46 10.06 -1.00
N GLN A 80 1.49 9.92 -2.34
CA GLN A 80 2.41 10.62 -3.22
C GLN A 80 2.14 12.12 -3.29
N LEU A 81 0.87 12.50 -3.31
CA LEU A 81 0.46 13.89 -3.54
C LEU A 81 0.43 14.75 -2.28
N LYS A 82 0.35 14.14 -1.10
CA LYS A 82 0.11 14.88 0.16
C LYS A 82 0.96 14.36 1.32
N ASN A 83 1.62 15.28 1.97
CA ASN A 83 2.41 15.01 3.18
C ASN A 83 1.58 14.86 4.47
N SER A 84 0.26 15.05 4.41
CA SER A 84 -0.63 15.10 5.59
C SER A 84 -0.73 13.80 6.40
N TYR A 85 -0.21 12.71 5.89
CA TYR A 85 -0.18 11.43 6.62
C TYR A 85 0.99 11.33 7.61
N LYS A 86 2.08 12.08 7.38
CA LYS A 86 3.30 12.03 8.21
C LYS A 86 3.13 12.63 9.60
N GLU A 87 2.10 13.45 9.78
CA GLU A 87 1.79 14.11 11.05
C GLU A 87 0.94 13.25 11.99
N LEU A 88 0.52 12.08 11.52
CA LEU A 88 -0.31 11.17 12.31
C LEU A 88 0.55 10.23 13.15
N ASP A 89 0.21 10.13 14.43
CA ASP A 89 0.85 9.19 15.34
C ASP A 89 0.78 7.75 14.79
N ASN A 90 1.83 6.95 15.04
CA ASN A 90 1.95 5.57 14.57
C ASN A 90 1.96 5.37 13.04
N VAL A 91 2.01 6.42 12.23
CA VAL A 91 2.31 6.28 10.81
C VAL A 91 3.83 6.22 10.65
N ILE A 92 4.35 5.01 10.44
CA ILE A 92 5.78 4.74 10.39
C ILE A 92 6.38 4.85 8.99
N TYR A 93 5.54 4.84 7.95
CA TYR A 93 5.96 4.94 6.56
C TYR A 93 4.90 5.61 5.69
N VAL A 94 5.36 6.47 4.77
CA VAL A 94 4.52 7.08 3.73
C VAL A 94 5.27 6.99 2.42
N GLY A 95 4.79 6.16 1.49
CA GLY A 95 5.40 5.90 0.20
C GLY A 95 4.50 6.20 -0.99
N GLY A 96 5.05 6.82 -2.02
CA GLY A 96 4.37 7.02 -3.30
C GLY A 96 4.25 5.72 -4.11
N ASN A 97 3.79 5.86 -5.36
CA ASN A 97 3.56 4.71 -6.25
C ASN A 97 4.84 3.90 -6.52
N ASN A 98 5.99 4.54 -6.64
CA ASN A 98 7.26 3.87 -6.94
C ASN A 98 7.85 3.09 -5.75
N ASN A 99 7.38 3.36 -4.53
CA ASN A 99 7.98 2.84 -3.31
C ASN A 99 7.05 1.87 -2.56
N LYS A 100 6.03 1.34 -3.22
CA LYS A 100 5.05 0.43 -2.60
C LYS A 100 5.67 -0.89 -2.15
N ALA A 101 6.67 -1.40 -2.86
CA ALA A 101 7.35 -2.64 -2.51
C ALA A 101 8.11 -2.57 -1.18
N ASN A 102 8.58 -1.39 -0.79
CA ASN A 102 9.39 -1.20 0.43
C ASN A 102 8.64 -1.56 1.72
N VAL A 103 7.30 -1.59 1.70
CA VAL A 103 6.50 -1.96 2.89
C VAL A 103 6.79 -3.38 3.37
N VAL A 104 7.11 -4.29 2.46
CA VAL A 104 7.46 -5.68 2.80
C VAL A 104 8.77 -5.70 3.57
N ASP A 105 9.80 -5.02 3.06
CA ASP A 105 11.13 -4.98 3.70
C ASP A 105 11.08 -4.28 5.07
N ILE A 106 10.28 -3.22 5.18
CA ILE A 106 10.07 -2.51 6.45
C ILE A 106 9.43 -3.44 7.49
N ILE A 107 8.40 -4.18 7.12
CA ILE A 107 7.68 -5.11 8.02
C ILE A 107 8.59 -6.27 8.43
N LEU A 108 9.42 -6.78 7.51
CA LEU A 108 10.35 -7.87 7.78
C LEU A 108 11.60 -7.42 8.57
N GLY A 109 11.78 -6.12 8.76
CA GLY A 109 12.95 -5.56 9.44
C GLY A 109 14.24 -5.62 8.61
N ASN A 110 14.13 -5.86 7.31
CA ASN A 110 15.27 -5.97 6.39
C ASN A 110 15.79 -4.61 5.91
N SER A 111 15.13 -3.53 6.30
CA SER A 111 15.38 -2.20 5.77
C SER A 111 15.83 -1.24 6.86
N SER A 112 16.99 -0.61 6.65
CA SER A 112 17.43 0.60 7.36
C SER A 112 16.57 1.84 7.01
N LEU A 113 15.51 1.65 6.26
CA LEU A 113 14.64 2.70 5.72
C LEU A 113 13.63 3.28 6.74
N ILE A 114 13.62 2.80 7.97
CA ILE A 114 12.79 3.37 9.02
C ILE A 114 13.42 4.71 9.44
N GLY A 115 12.84 5.79 9.01
CA GLY A 115 13.24 7.16 9.37
C GLY A 115 13.68 8.05 8.21
N ASP A 116 14.43 7.54 7.22
CA ASP A 116 14.95 8.34 6.10
C ASP A 116 14.27 8.08 4.75
N ALA A 117 13.52 7.01 4.59
CA ALA A 117 12.87 6.59 3.35
C ALA A 117 11.75 7.52 2.85
N VAL A 118 11.44 8.53 3.61
CA VAL A 118 10.46 9.56 3.23
C VAL A 118 10.99 10.46 2.09
N ARG A 119 12.28 10.38 1.74
CA ARG A 119 12.93 11.36 0.85
C ARG A 119 13.45 10.83 -0.48
N SER A 120 13.64 9.55 -0.69
CA SER A 120 14.13 9.05 -1.98
C SER A 120 12.98 8.54 -2.84
N MET A 121 12.63 9.32 -3.86
CA MET A 121 11.60 8.99 -4.85
C MET A 121 12.16 8.27 -6.08
N ASP A 122 13.34 7.66 -6.00
CA ASP A 122 14.01 7.10 -7.15
C ASP A 122 13.97 5.56 -7.17
N GLY A 123 13.29 5.04 -8.17
CA GLY A 123 13.74 3.86 -8.89
C GLY A 123 13.45 2.48 -8.33
N ALA A 124 12.28 2.19 -7.74
CA ALA A 124 11.86 0.80 -7.60
C ALA A 124 11.09 0.38 -8.86
N SER A 125 11.72 -0.41 -9.72
CA SER A 125 11.04 -1.08 -10.82
C SER A 125 10.08 -2.11 -10.27
N TYR A 126 8.83 -2.05 -10.68
CA TYR A 126 7.90 -3.16 -10.50
C TYR A 126 8.26 -4.27 -11.49
N GLU A 127 9.14 -5.14 -11.08
CA GLU A 127 9.40 -6.37 -11.80
C GLU A 127 8.50 -7.44 -11.23
N GLU A 128 7.29 -7.63 -11.72
CA GLU A 128 6.68 -8.95 -11.65
C GLU A 128 5.23 -8.89 -12.10
N LEU A 129 4.94 -9.65 -13.13
CA LEU A 129 3.61 -10.12 -13.48
C LEU A 129 3.13 -11.05 -12.37
N TYR A 130 2.26 -10.54 -11.52
CA TYR A 130 1.65 -11.31 -10.46
C TYR A 130 0.26 -11.75 -10.89
N ILE A 131 0.01 -13.03 -10.81
CA ILE A 131 -1.35 -13.57 -10.95
C ILE A 131 -1.93 -13.60 -9.54
N CYS A 132 -2.92 -12.76 -9.26
CA CYS A 132 -3.69 -12.88 -8.03
C CYS A 132 -4.28 -14.30 -7.98
N GLY A 133 -3.77 -15.12 -7.08
CA GLY A 133 -4.30 -16.45 -6.79
C GLY A 133 -5.70 -16.38 -6.16
N GLU A 134 -6.28 -17.52 -5.89
CA GLU A 134 -7.60 -17.72 -5.26
C GLU A 134 -7.63 -17.27 -3.80
N ASP A 135 -7.30 -16.04 -3.53
CA ASP A 135 -7.18 -15.56 -2.17
C ASP A 135 -8.43 -14.85 -1.68
N ASP A 136 -8.93 -15.25 -0.52
CA ASP A 136 -10.06 -14.66 0.22
C ASP A 136 -9.93 -13.16 0.52
N LEU A 137 -8.74 -12.57 0.31
CA LEU A 137 -8.53 -11.14 0.52
C LEU A 137 -9.31 -10.29 -0.47
N PHE A 138 -9.49 -10.78 -1.68
CA PHE A 138 -10.21 -10.07 -2.73
C PHE A 138 -11.04 -11.06 -3.53
N SER A 139 -12.04 -11.68 -2.90
CA SER A 139 -12.92 -12.72 -3.45
C SER A 139 -13.72 -12.27 -4.68
N GLU A 140 -13.00 -11.82 -5.70
CA GLU A 140 -13.58 -11.58 -7.01
C GLU A 140 -13.15 -12.72 -7.93
N CYS A 141 -14.12 -13.34 -8.59
CA CYS A 141 -13.93 -14.41 -9.59
C CYS A 141 -13.20 -13.91 -10.85
N ARG A 142 -12.21 -13.02 -10.72
CA ARG A 142 -11.53 -12.39 -11.85
C ARG A 142 -10.03 -12.29 -11.58
N ALA A 143 -9.23 -12.80 -12.51
CA ALA A 143 -7.80 -12.54 -12.54
C ALA A 143 -7.54 -11.10 -13.05
N PHE A 144 -6.63 -10.40 -12.40
CA PHE A 144 -6.16 -9.08 -12.83
C PHE A 144 -4.71 -9.20 -13.31
N ILE A 145 -4.45 -8.65 -14.50
CA ILE A 145 -3.10 -8.52 -15.04
C ILE A 145 -2.82 -7.03 -15.20
N LYS A 146 -1.78 -6.54 -14.58
CA LYS A 146 -1.32 -5.15 -14.73
C LYS A 146 -0.49 -5.04 -16.00
N ILE A 147 -1.03 -4.39 -17.03
CA ILE A 147 -0.37 -4.21 -18.33
C ILE A 147 0.26 -2.82 -18.49
N GLN A 148 -0.06 -1.89 -17.60
CA GLN A 148 0.46 -0.53 -17.65
C GLN A 148 0.46 0.08 -16.25
N ASP A 149 1.47 0.93 -15.97
CA ASP A 149 1.54 1.79 -14.80
C ASP A 149 1.65 3.26 -15.25
N GLY A 150 0.81 4.11 -14.63
CA GLY A 150 0.75 5.52 -15.02
C GLY A 150 0.19 5.74 -16.41
N CYS A 151 0.37 6.96 -16.93
CA CYS A 151 -0.09 7.37 -18.24
C CYS A 151 0.76 8.53 -18.78
N ASN A 152 1.13 8.49 -20.05
CA ASN A 152 1.85 9.57 -20.75
C ASN A 152 0.90 10.66 -21.31
N GLY A 153 -0.41 10.53 -21.09
CA GLY A 153 -1.43 11.49 -21.52
C GLY A 153 -1.31 12.83 -20.80
N LYS A 154 -1.81 13.88 -21.41
CA LYS A 154 -1.83 15.25 -20.88
C LYS A 154 -3.25 15.78 -20.67
N CYS A 155 -4.19 14.90 -20.31
CA CYS A 155 -5.58 15.32 -20.05
C CYS A 155 -5.63 16.28 -18.87
N THR A 156 -6.27 17.42 -19.06
CA THR A 156 -6.29 18.53 -18.09
C THR A 156 -6.95 18.18 -16.76
N TYR A 157 -7.88 17.25 -16.77
CA TYR A 157 -8.64 16.78 -15.58
C TYR A 157 -8.06 15.53 -14.93
N CYS A 158 -7.04 14.91 -15.53
CA CYS A 158 -6.54 13.61 -15.07
C CYS A 158 -5.36 13.76 -14.12
N ILE A 159 -5.42 13.02 -13.00
CA ILE A 159 -4.36 13.00 -11.99
C ILE A 159 -3.29 11.92 -12.28
N ILE A 160 -3.58 10.96 -13.15
CA ILE A 160 -2.73 9.79 -13.37
C ILE A 160 -1.31 10.16 -13.85
N PRO A 161 -1.10 11.16 -14.74
CA PRO A 161 0.24 11.56 -15.16
C PRO A 161 1.05 12.36 -14.13
N LYS A 162 0.43 12.73 -13.02
CA LYS A 162 1.02 13.52 -11.93
C LYS A 162 1.52 12.59 -10.85
#